data_e789b7be8d2dffcbc32bb766eb4ee9e1
#
_entry.id   e789b7be8d2dffcbc32bb766eb4ee9e1
#
_cell.length_a   1.000
_cell.length_b   1.000
_cell.length_c   1.000
_cell.angle_alpha   90.00
_cell.angle_beta   90.00
_cell.angle_gamma   90.00
#
_symmetry.space_group_name_H-M   'P 1'
#
loop_
_entity.id
_entity.type
_entity.pdbx_description
1 polymer ?
#
loop_
_entity_poly.entity_id
_entity_poly.type
_entity_poly.pdbx_seq_one_letter_code
_entity_poly.pdbx_strand_id
1 'polypeptide(L)'
;MGFISEIFGYLLNALYNVFNNYGIAIIIFSIILRIILIPITIKQQKSMKKSAELQEEMKEISKKYKNNPEKLNQETIELYKREKMSPFSGCLSSIVQLLIILAVFWLVSQPLTYMKRLNKVNYDANTDKSVVDYYKDKLKEENENQKTTYSEIAIIEKYGSTDERVSLNMNFLGLDLSKVPSNNLSDWRVCIIPLLYVVSSVISIKLTTNMANKKEENKKVTEGENSEPDELESMQAMNKNMTYMMPIMSVFIAFIAPLGLALYWFISNVLMIIEKIIIDKIINHKEEKQDA
;
A
#
# COMPACT_ATOMS: atom_id res chain seq x y z
N MET A 1 -8.61 12.94 -4.15
CA MET A 1 -7.69 12.35 -3.14
C MET A 1 -7.85 13.00 -1.77
N GLY A 2 -7.89 14.33 -1.65
CA GLY A 2 -8.01 15.03 -0.36
C GLY A 2 -9.18 14.60 0.51
N PHE A 3 -10.34 14.30 -0.06
CA PHE A 3 -11.54 13.89 0.70
C PHE A 3 -11.33 12.61 1.52
N ILE A 4 -10.72 11.57 0.94
CA ILE A 4 -10.45 10.31 1.68
C ILE A 4 -9.41 10.56 2.78
N SER A 5 -8.37 11.33 2.48
CA SER A 5 -7.35 11.71 3.47
C SER A 5 -7.94 12.55 4.61
N GLU A 6 -8.92 13.42 4.34
CA GLU A 6 -9.64 14.16 5.39
C GLU A 6 -10.44 13.23 6.30
N ILE A 7 -11.20 12.27 5.74
CA ILE A 7 -11.95 11.27 6.55
C ILE A 7 -10.99 10.48 7.44
N PHE A 8 -9.90 9.98 6.85
CA PHE A 8 -8.88 9.26 7.60
C PHE A 8 -8.21 10.15 8.66
N GLY A 9 -8.05 11.44 8.35
CA GLY A 9 -7.52 12.44 9.25
C GLY A 9 -8.37 12.64 10.51
N TYR A 10 -9.70 12.63 10.39
CA TYR A 10 -10.59 12.70 11.56
C TYR A 10 -10.37 11.51 12.49
N LEU A 11 -10.29 10.30 11.93
CA LEU A 11 -10.06 9.09 12.72
C LEU A 11 -8.68 9.13 13.37
N LEU A 12 -7.62 9.46 12.63
CA LEU A 12 -6.26 9.53 13.16
C LEU A 12 -6.14 10.60 14.26
N ASN A 13 -6.79 11.76 14.09
CA ASN A 13 -6.82 12.81 15.09
C ASN A 13 -7.53 12.38 16.38
N ALA A 14 -8.68 11.69 16.25
CA ALA A 14 -9.39 11.17 17.40
C ALA A 14 -8.53 10.17 18.19
N LEU A 15 -7.83 9.27 17.51
CA LEU A 15 -6.89 8.32 18.13
C LEU A 15 -5.70 9.05 18.77
N TYR A 16 -5.14 10.04 18.10
CA TYR A 16 -4.05 10.82 18.67
C TYR A 16 -4.46 11.56 19.94
N ASN A 17 -5.65 12.12 19.97
CA ASN A 17 -6.19 12.82 21.18
C ASN A 17 -6.37 11.87 22.37
N VAL A 18 -6.65 10.58 22.12
CA VAL A 18 -6.77 9.56 23.18
C VAL A 18 -5.39 9.12 23.71
N PHE A 19 -4.45 8.85 22.80
CA PHE A 19 -3.18 8.22 23.15
C PHE A 19 -2.02 9.21 23.31
N ASN A 20 -2.18 10.44 22.85
CA ASN A 20 -1.15 11.47 22.80
C ASN A 20 0.20 10.97 22.27
N ASN A 21 0.15 10.04 21.31
CA ASN A 21 1.31 9.42 20.67
C ASN A 21 1.01 9.09 19.22
N TYR A 22 1.78 9.67 18.31
CA TYR A 22 1.53 9.55 16.87
C TYR A 22 1.75 8.11 16.35
N GLY A 23 2.77 7.40 16.87
CA GLY A 23 3.03 6.02 16.48
C GLY A 23 1.93 5.06 16.93
N ILE A 24 1.45 5.20 18.16
CA ILE A 24 0.32 4.39 18.65
C ILE A 24 -0.95 4.69 17.84
N ALA A 25 -1.20 5.98 17.55
CA ALA A 25 -2.34 6.38 16.73
C ALA A 25 -2.27 5.75 15.32
N ILE A 26 -1.10 5.72 14.67
CA ILE A 26 -0.90 5.06 13.37
C ILE A 26 -1.17 3.56 13.45
N ILE A 27 -0.69 2.86 14.48
CA ILE A 27 -0.88 1.42 14.64
C ILE A 27 -2.37 1.09 14.77
N ILE A 28 -3.08 1.77 15.67
CA ILE A 28 -4.51 1.51 15.89
C ILE A 28 -5.32 1.91 14.66
N PHE A 29 -5.00 3.04 14.03
CA PHE A 29 -5.60 3.45 12.77
C PHE A 29 -5.43 2.37 11.69
N SER A 30 -4.23 1.78 11.55
CA SER A 30 -3.96 0.73 10.59
C SER A 30 -4.79 -0.53 10.84
N ILE A 31 -4.97 -0.90 12.11
CA ILE A 31 -5.80 -2.04 12.51
C ILE A 31 -7.27 -1.79 12.16
N ILE A 32 -7.81 -0.62 12.54
CA ILE A 32 -9.20 -0.25 12.25
C ILE A 32 -9.46 -0.22 10.74
N LEU A 33 -8.57 0.43 9.99
CA LEU A 33 -8.67 0.50 8.53
C LEU A 33 -8.67 -0.91 7.91
N ARG A 34 -7.81 -1.80 8.40
CA ARG A 34 -7.72 -3.17 7.90
C ARG A 34 -9.00 -3.96 8.19
N ILE A 35 -9.58 -3.82 9.39
CA ILE A 35 -10.85 -4.47 9.75
C ILE A 35 -11.98 -4.00 8.82
N ILE A 36 -12.07 -2.71 8.56
CA ILE A 36 -13.07 -2.14 7.64
C ILE A 36 -12.89 -2.69 6.20
N LEU A 37 -11.65 -2.96 5.80
CA LEU A 37 -11.34 -3.45 4.46
C LEU A 37 -11.49 -4.98 4.29
N ILE A 38 -11.61 -5.77 5.36
CA ILE A 38 -11.75 -7.24 5.28
C ILE A 38 -12.80 -7.70 4.24
N PRO A 39 -14.05 -7.17 4.21
CA PRO A 39 -15.05 -7.64 3.26
C PRO A 39 -14.63 -7.37 1.79
N ILE A 40 -13.90 -6.28 1.56
CA ILE A 40 -13.36 -5.94 0.24
C ILE A 40 -12.23 -6.92 -0.10
N THR A 41 -11.31 -7.17 0.82
CA THR A 41 -10.17 -8.09 0.62
C THR A 41 -10.65 -9.53 0.35
N ILE A 42 -11.68 -10.01 1.03
CA ILE A 42 -12.26 -11.34 0.77
C ILE A 42 -12.80 -11.43 -0.68
N LYS A 43 -13.53 -10.41 -1.13
CA LYS A 43 -14.02 -10.37 -2.52
C LYS A 43 -12.87 -10.33 -3.53
N GLN A 44 -11.83 -9.56 -3.22
CA GLN A 44 -10.62 -9.47 -4.04
C GLN A 44 -9.91 -10.82 -4.15
N GLN A 45 -9.68 -11.52 -3.04
CA GLN A 45 -9.02 -12.84 -3.05
C GLN A 45 -9.82 -13.87 -3.85
N LYS A 46 -11.16 -13.91 -3.70
CA LYS A 46 -12.01 -14.78 -4.51
C LYS A 46 -11.93 -14.46 -6.01
N SER A 47 -11.94 -13.18 -6.35
CA SER A 47 -11.80 -12.74 -7.74
C SER A 47 -10.43 -13.10 -8.32
N MET A 48 -9.35 -12.92 -7.54
CA MET A 48 -7.99 -13.30 -7.95
C MET A 48 -7.85 -14.82 -8.14
N LYS A 49 -8.46 -15.63 -7.26
CA LYS A 49 -8.48 -17.10 -7.39
C LYS A 49 -9.15 -17.52 -8.68
N LYS A 50 -10.34 -16.97 -8.94
CA LYS A 50 -11.09 -17.25 -10.18
C LYS A 50 -10.35 -16.75 -11.43
N SER A 51 -9.68 -15.58 -11.36
CA SER A 51 -8.86 -15.09 -12.46
C SER A 51 -7.66 -16.00 -12.75
N ALA A 52 -7.05 -16.60 -11.72
CA ALA A 52 -5.95 -17.55 -11.89
C ALA A 52 -6.42 -18.86 -12.56
N GLU A 53 -7.62 -19.33 -12.24
CA GLU A 53 -8.25 -20.50 -12.90
C GLU A 53 -8.52 -20.22 -14.39
N LEU A 54 -9.03 -19.04 -14.72
CA LEU A 54 -9.27 -18.60 -16.10
C LEU A 54 -7.98 -18.43 -16.92
N GLN A 55 -6.87 -18.10 -16.29
CA GLN A 55 -5.59 -17.98 -17.00
C GLN A 55 -5.13 -19.31 -17.63
N GLU A 56 -5.46 -20.45 -17.05
CA GLU A 56 -5.17 -21.76 -17.67
C GLU A 56 -5.99 -21.98 -18.94
N GLU A 57 -7.30 -21.71 -18.91
CA GLU A 57 -8.14 -21.81 -20.11
C GLU A 57 -7.73 -20.80 -21.18
N MET A 58 -7.34 -19.59 -20.77
CA MET A 58 -6.81 -18.58 -21.70
C MET A 58 -5.52 -19.03 -22.40
N LYS A 59 -4.61 -19.73 -21.69
CA LYS A 59 -3.41 -20.32 -22.30
C LYS A 59 -3.76 -21.37 -23.36
N GLU A 60 -4.76 -22.19 -23.12
CA GLU A 60 -5.22 -23.19 -24.09
C GLU A 60 -5.84 -22.51 -25.32
N ILE A 61 -6.68 -21.49 -25.12
CA ILE A 61 -7.29 -20.70 -26.21
C ILE A 61 -6.19 -19.99 -27.01
N SER A 62 -5.20 -19.38 -26.34
CA SER A 62 -4.06 -18.72 -27.00
C SER A 62 -3.26 -19.69 -27.86
N LYS A 63 -2.92 -20.87 -27.34
CA LYS A 63 -2.21 -21.91 -28.11
C LYS A 63 -3.01 -22.38 -29.30
N LYS A 64 -4.32 -22.57 -29.14
CA LYS A 64 -5.23 -23.08 -30.19
C LYS A 64 -5.42 -22.08 -31.34
N TYR A 65 -5.49 -20.80 -31.03
CA TYR A 65 -5.76 -19.72 -31.98
C TYR A 65 -4.60 -18.79 -32.26
N LYS A 66 -3.36 -19.21 -31.96
CA LYS A 66 -2.11 -18.42 -32.10
C LYS A 66 -2.02 -17.69 -33.48
N ASN A 67 -2.48 -18.30 -34.55
CA ASN A 67 -2.41 -17.75 -35.90
C ASN A 67 -3.69 -17.01 -36.34
N ASN A 68 -4.66 -16.78 -35.43
CA ASN A 68 -5.90 -16.11 -35.77
C ASN A 68 -6.32 -15.16 -34.64
N PRO A 69 -5.81 -13.90 -34.68
CA PRO A 69 -6.05 -12.91 -33.59
C PRO A 69 -7.53 -12.57 -33.39
N GLU A 70 -8.32 -12.55 -34.47
CA GLU A 70 -9.78 -12.29 -34.38
C GLU A 70 -10.48 -13.35 -33.56
N LYS A 71 -10.19 -14.62 -33.89
CA LYS A 71 -10.78 -15.77 -33.19
C LYS A 71 -10.29 -15.89 -31.75
N LEU A 72 -9.02 -15.56 -31.48
CA LEU A 72 -8.46 -15.47 -30.14
C LEU A 72 -9.21 -14.45 -29.30
N ASN A 73 -9.46 -13.24 -29.82
CA ASN A 73 -10.20 -12.21 -29.14
C ASN A 73 -11.66 -12.60 -28.86
N GLN A 74 -12.33 -13.21 -29.85
CA GLN A 74 -13.72 -13.69 -29.71
C GLN A 74 -13.82 -14.72 -28.58
N GLU A 75 -13.02 -15.78 -28.63
CA GLU A 75 -13.02 -16.87 -27.64
C GLU A 75 -12.64 -16.35 -26.23
N THR A 76 -11.70 -15.41 -26.15
CA THR A 76 -11.35 -14.74 -24.89
C THR A 76 -12.53 -13.96 -24.29
N ILE A 77 -13.27 -13.20 -25.13
CA ILE A 77 -14.45 -12.46 -24.69
C ILE A 77 -15.57 -13.43 -24.28
N GLU A 78 -15.77 -14.52 -25.02
CA GLU A 78 -16.75 -15.56 -24.68
C GLU A 78 -16.44 -16.26 -23.38
N LEU A 79 -15.17 -16.58 -23.12
CA LEU A 79 -14.69 -17.12 -21.85
C LEU A 79 -15.06 -16.20 -20.68
N TYR A 80 -14.72 -14.91 -20.76
CA TYR A 80 -15.08 -13.94 -19.72
C TYR A 80 -16.59 -13.80 -19.51
N LYS A 81 -17.38 -13.83 -20.61
CA LYS A 81 -18.86 -13.80 -20.53
C LYS A 81 -19.42 -15.07 -19.88
N ARG A 82 -18.94 -16.26 -20.28
CA ARG A 82 -19.35 -17.54 -19.72
C ARG A 82 -19.13 -17.59 -18.21
N GLU A 83 -17.97 -17.11 -17.78
CA GLU A 83 -17.57 -17.10 -16.37
C GLU A 83 -18.12 -15.91 -15.59
N LYS A 84 -18.92 -15.04 -16.23
CA LYS A 84 -19.48 -13.81 -15.63
C LYS A 84 -18.42 -12.94 -14.96
N MET A 85 -17.25 -12.86 -15.56
CA MET A 85 -16.14 -12.03 -15.11
C MET A 85 -15.87 -10.89 -16.09
N SER A 86 -15.43 -9.77 -15.55
CA SER A 86 -14.88 -8.68 -16.37
C SER A 86 -13.38 -8.86 -16.52
N PRO A 87 -12.79 -8.64 -17.70
CA PRO A 87 -11.33 -8.64 -17.87
C PRO A 87 -10.63 -7.63 -16.96
N PHE A 88 -11.35 -6.60 -16.49
CA PHE A 88 -10.85 -5.57 -15.58
C PHE A 88 -11.05 -5.89 -14.09
N SER A 89 -11.71 -7.02 -13.74
CA SER A 89 -12.01 -7.34 -12.34
C SER A 89 -10.75 -7.52 -11.46
N GLY A 90 -9.66 -7.99 -12.05
CA GLY A 90 -8.36 -8.11 -11.36
C GLY A 90 -7.68 -6.76 -11.09
N CYS A 91 -7.72 -5.83 -12.05
CA CYS A 91 -7.06 -4.53 -11.89
C CYS A 91 -7.87 -3.54 -11.03
N LEU A 92 -9.20 -3.63 -10.99
CA LEU A 92 -10.04 -2.77 -10.15
C LEU A 92 -9.64 -2.86 -8.67
N SER A 93 -9.32 -4.05 -8.22
CA SER A 93 -8.81 -4.33 -6.87
C SER A 93 -7.52 -3.56 -6.57
N SER A 94 -6.58 -3.60 -7.50
CA SER A 94 -5.29 -2.89 -7.36
C SER A 94 -5.46 -1.37 -7.37
N ILE A 95 -6.43 -0.85 -8.14
CA ILE A 95 -6.76 0.58 -8.17
C ILE A 95 -7.29 1.04 -6.81
N VAL A 96 -8.24 0.31 -6.21
CA VAL A 96 -8.76 0.65 -4.87
C VAL A 96 -7.65 0.64 -3.84
N GLN A 97 -6.78 -0.38 -3.86
CA GLN A 97 -5.64 -0.46 -2.96
C GLN A 97 -4.67 0.72 -3.15
N LEU A 98 -4.39 1.12 -4.40
CA LEU A 98 -3.54 2.27 -4.71
C LEU A 98 -4.14 3.58 -4.17
N LEU A 99 -5.46 3.78 -4.31
CA LEU A 99 -6.15 4.97 -3.79
C LEU A 99 -6.03 5.07 -2.27
N ILE A 100 -6.16 3.95 -1.55
CA ILE A 100 -6.00 3.89 -0.09
C ILE A 100 -4.56 4.22 0.31
N ILE A 101 -3.58 3.62 -0.37
CA ILE A 101 -2.15 3.87 -0.11
C ILE A 101 -1.84 5.36 -0.31
N LEU A 102 -2.30 5.97 -1.40
CA LEU A 102 -2.11 7.39 -1.67
C LEU A 102 -2.80 8.27 -0.62
N ALA A 103 -4.02 7.94 -0.21
CA ALA A 103 -4.75 8.70 0.80
C ALA A 103 -4.02 8.69 2.16
N VAL A 104 -3.50 7.52 2.57
CA VAL A 104 -2.72 7.42 3.81
C VAL A 104 -1.34 8.05 3.67
N PHE A 105 -0.71 7.94 2.50
CA PHE A 105 0.54 8.65 2.23
C PHE A 105 0.39 10.15 2.46
N TRP A 106 -0.65 10.77 1.88
CA TRP A 106 -0.93 12.20 2.09
C TRP A 106 -1.23 12.51 3.56
N LEU A 107 -2.05 11.68 4.21
CA LEU A 107 -2.38 11.86 5.63
C LEU A 107 -1.14 11.86 6.53
N VAL A 108 -0.26 10.87 6.38
CA VAL A 108 0.92 10.71 7.24
C VAL A 108 2.02 11.70 6.87
N SER A 109 2.14 12.08 5.61
CA SER A 109 3.11 13.09 5.15
C SER A 109 2.69 14.53 5.46
N GLN A 110 1.39 14.79 5.60
CA GLN A 110 0.81 16.11 5.84
C GLN A 110 -0.18 16.09 7.02
N PRO A 111 0.28 15.74 8.23
CA PRO A 111 -0.59 15.59 9.40
C PRO A 111 -1.18 16.93 9.89
N LEU A 112 -0.51 18.05 9.67
CA LEU A 112 -1.05 19.37 10.02
C LEU A 112 -2.24 19.75 9.14
N THR A 113 -2.20 19.37 7.85
CA THR A 113 -3.28 19.62 6.89
C THR A 113 -4.45 18.66 7.10
N TYR A 114 -4.21 17.34 7.12
CA TYR A 114 -5.29 16.35 7.07
C TYR A 114 -5.78 15.91 8.45
N MET A 115 -4.91 15.82 9.45
CA MET A 115 -5.26 15.41 10.81
C MET A 115 -5.66 16.63 11.65
N LYS A 116 -4.77 17.63 11.82
CA LYS A 116 -5.04 18.84 12.62
C LYS A 116 -5.85 19.91 11.88
N ARG A 117 -5.93 19.87 10.55
CA ARG A 117 -6.68 20.82 9.67
C ARG A 117 -6.26 22.28 9.85
N LEU A 118 -4.99 22.51 10.14
CA LEU A 118 -4.44 23.84 10.33
C LEU A 118 -4.29 24.63 9.02
N ASN A 119 -4.50 24.02 7.88
CA ASN A 119 -4.64 24.68 6.59
C ASN A 119 -5.96 25.48 6.45
N LYS A 120 -6.93 25.27 7.38
CA LYS A 120 -8.22 25.98 7.44
C LYS A 120 -8.26 26.98 8.62
N VAL A 121 -7.18 27.13 9.35
CA VAL A 121 -7.06 28.00 10.52
C VAL A 121 -6.05 29.10 10.21
N ASN A 122 -6.44 30.36 10.30
CA ASN A 122 -5.55 31.49 10.09
C ASN A 122 -4.48 31.53 11.18
N TYR A 123 -3.27 31.94 10.81
CA TYR A 123 -2.15 32.03 11.76
C TYR A 123 -2.43 33.05 12.86
N ASP A 124 -2.89 34.25 12.45
CA ASP A 124 -3.37 35.30 13.35
C ASP A 124 -4.49 36.12 12.67
N ALA A 125 -5.06 37.09 13.40
CA ALA A 125 -6.14 37.94 12.91
C ALA A 125 -5.71 38.94 11.82
N ASN A 126 -4.41 39.15 11.63
CA ASN A 126 -3.84 40.16 10.74
C ASN A 126 -3.33 39.55 9.42
N THR A 127 -3.33 38.22 9.32
CA THR A 127 -2.85 37.51 8.12
C THR A 127 -3.95 36.63 7.52
N ASP A 128 -4.10 36.69 6.19
CA ASP A 128 -4.96 35.76 5.45
C ASP A 128 -4.31 34.38 5.23
N LYS A 129 -3.09 34.19 5.78
CA LYS A 129 -2.36 32.91 5.66
C LYS A 129 -2.83 31.91 6.70
N SER A 130 -3.03 30.66 6.26
CA SER A 130 -3.25 29.56 7.19
C SER A 130 -2.00 29.30 8.05
N VAL A 131 -2.19 28.64 9.19
CA VAL A 131 -1.05 28.23 10.07
C VAL A 131 -0.04 27.40 9.27
N VAL A 132 -0.49 26.49 8.42
CA VAL A 132 0.38 25.65 7.60
C VAL A 132 1.16 26.49 6.59
N ASP A 133 0.50 27.41 5.90
CA ASP A 133 1.15 28.24 4.86
C ASP A 133 2.15 29.21 5.48
N TYR A 134 1.82 29.80 6.64
CA TYR A 134 2.72 30.65 7.37
C TYR A 134 4.04 29.95 7.69
N TYR A 135 3.96 28.73 8.28
CA TYR A 135 5.16 27.98 8.63
C TYR A 135 5.89 27.41 7.42
N LYS A 136 5.18 27.09 6.32
CA LYS A 136 5.84 26.68 5.06
C LYS A 136 6.66 27.81 4.47
N ASP A 137 6.15 29.05 4.50
CA ASP A 137 6.88 30.20 3.98
C ASP A 137 8.07 30.52 4.88
N LYS A 138 7.89 30.51 6.21
CA LYS A 138 8.98 30.69 7.17
C LYS A 138 10.07 29.62 7.01
N LEU A 139 9.71 28.36 6.75
CA LEU A 139 10.66 27.29 6.51
C LEU A 139 11.45 27.50 5.22
N LYS A 140 10.83 28.07 4.16
CA LYS A 140 11.49 28.41 2.89
C LYS A 140 12.49 29.55 3.08
N GLU A 141 12.09 30.61 3.81
CA GLU A 141 12.96 31.77 4.08
C GLU A 141 14.23 31.37 4.83
N GLU A 142 14.11 30.42 5.79
CA GLU A 142 15.25 29.95 6.58
C GLU A 142 16.12 28.89 5.87
N ASN A 143 15.58 28.22 4.85
CA ASN A 143 16.27 27.16 4.08
C ASN A 143 16.29 27.47 2.58
N GLU A 144 16.89 28.61 2.18
CA GLU A 144 16.94 29.07 0.78
C GLU A 144 17.37 28.03 -0.27
N ASN A 145 18.05 26.96 0.13
CA ASN A 145 18.63 25.94 -0.79
C ASN A 145 18.11 24.51 -0.61
N GLN A 146 17.20 24.21 0.33
CA GLN A 146 16.68 22.85 0.51
C GLN A 146 15.17 22.77 0.23
N LYS A 147 14.80 22.16 -0.90
CA LYS A 147 13.41 21.70 -1.11
C LYS A 147 13.09 20.58 -0.12
N THR A 148 12.35 20.92 0.92
CA THR A 148 11.92 19.94 1.92
C THR A 148 10.71 19.18 1.37
N THR A 149 10.90 17.93 0.99
CA THR A 149 9.85 17.06 0.42
C THR A 149 8.69 16.87 1.41
N TYR A 150 8.99 16.81 2.72
CA TYR A 150 8.02 16.61 3.80
C TYR A 150 7.93 17.86 4.68
N SER A 151 7.44 18.96 4.10
CA SER A 151 7.44 20.28 4.76
C SER A 151 6.69 20.30 6.09
N GLU A 152 5.55 19.60 6.23
CA GLU A 152 4.79 19.59 7.48
C GLU A 152 5.47 18.80 8.60
N ILE A 153 6.18 17.73 8.26
CA ILE A 153 7.01 16.97 9.21
C ILE A 153 8.19 17.85 9.68
N ALA A 154 8.83 18.57 8.76
CA ALA A 154 9.89 19.52 9.13
C ALA A 154 9.37 20.69 9.99
N ILE A 155 8.15 21.16 9.75
CA ILE A 155 7.49 22.17 10.61
C ILE A 155 7.30 21.62 12.03
N ILE A 156 6.80 20.40 12.16
CA ILE A 156 6.60 19.75 13.47
C ILE A 156 7.93 19.60 14.21
N GLU A 157 8.96 19.11 13.52
CA GLU A 157 10.30 18.93 14.10
C GLU A 157 10.90 20.25 14.58
N LYS A 158 10.79 21.32 13.78
CA LYS A 158 11.46 22.59 14.04
C LYS A 158 10.68 23.51 14.96
N TYR A 159 9.36 23.61 14.80
CA TYR A 159 8.53 24.58 15.50
C TYR A 159 7.57 23.96 16.52
N GLY A 160 7.46 22.63 16.58
CA GLY A 160 6.54 21.95 17.50
C GLY A 160 6.84 22.17 18.99
N SER A 161 8.08 22.54 19.33
CA SER A 161 8.44 22.92 20.71
C SER A 161 8.06 24.36 21.08
N THR A 162 7.84 25.23 20.09
CA THR A 162 7.58 26.67 20.30
C THR A 162 6.12 27.05 20.05
N ASP A 163 5.39 26.26 19.28
CA ASP A 163 3.97 26.44 18.99
C ASP A 163 3.21 25.12 19.15
N GLU A 164 2.38 25.03 20.19
CA GLU A 164 1.57 23.83 20.48
C GLU A 164 0.60 23.46 19.35
N ARG A 165 0.17 24.42 18.51
CA ARG A 165 -0.72 24.14 17.37
C ARG A 165 -0.07 23.16 16.40
N VAL A 166 1.21 23.31 16.11
CA VAL A 166 1.97 22.44 15.19
C VAL A 166 2.72 21.32 15.92
N SER A 167 2.60 21.23 17.25
CA SER A 167 3.23 20.19 18.05
C SER A 167 2.53 18.84 17.86
N LEU A 168 3.31 17.78 17.63
CA LEU A 168 2.86 16.38 17.66
C LEU A 168 3.92 15.54 18.38
N ASN A 169 3.47 14.67 19.30
CA ASN A 169 4.35 13.71 19.94
C ASN A 169 4.72 12.59 18.97
N MET A 170 5.85 12.79 18.27
CA MET A 170 6.42 11.87 17.29
C MET A 170 7.30 10.78 17.92
N ASN A 171 7.52 10.80 19.23
CA ASN A 171 8.37 9.81 19.89
C ASN A 171 7.60 8.49 20.07
N PHE A 172 8.08 7.43 19.44
CA PHE A 172 7.53 6.08 19.54
C PHE A 172 8.63 5.08 19.87
N LEU A 173 8.59 4.46 21.05
CA LEU A 173 9.60 3.52 21.55
C LEU A 173 11.04 4.06 21.48
N GLY A 174 11.23 5.36 21.73
CA GLY A 174 12.53 6.01 21.64
C GLY A 174 12.99 6.36 20.21
N LEU A 175 12.13 6.15 19.21
CA LEU A 175 12.34 6.57 17.83
C LEU A 175 11.52 7.83 17.54
N ASP A 176 12.14 8.80 16.93
CA ASP A 176 11.46 10.00 16.43
C ASP A 176 10.90 9.74 15.04
N LEU A 177 9.59 9.63 14.94
CA LEU A 177 8.87 9.31 13.69
C LEU A 177 8.92 10.44 12.65
N SER A 178 9.36 11.63 12.99
CA SER A 178 9.60 12.73 12.06
C SER A 178 10.87 12.53 11.22
N LYS A 179 11.84 11.77 11.74
CA LYS A 179 13.13 11.56 11.08
C LYS A 179 13.01 10.82 9.77
N VAL A 180 13.80 11.24 8.78
CA VAL A 180 13.97 10.56 7.49
C VAL A 180 15.27 9.76 7.55
N PRO A 181 15.25 8.42 7.38
CA PRO A 181 16.44 7.58 7.54
C PRO A 181 17.61 8.00 6.67
N SER A 182 17.39 8.32 5.38
CA SER A 182 18.46 8.74 4.47
C SER A 182 19.22 9.99 4.92
N ASN A 183 18.59 10.86 5.71
CA ASN A 183 19.18 12.10 6.21
C ASN A 183 19.81 11.94 7.61
N ASN A 184 19.59 10.81 8.27
CA ASN A 184 19.96 10.58 9.68
C ASN A 184 20.70 9.25 9.88
N LEU A 185 21.49 8.80 8.90
CA LEU A 185 22.21 7.52 8.93
C LEU A 185 23.24 7.39 10.06
N SER A 186 23.64 8.51 10.68
CA SER A 186 24.50 8.51 11.88
C SER A 186 23.81 7.88 13.11
N ASP A 187 22.49 7.89 13.17
CA ASP A 187 21.70 7.18 14.17
C ASP A 187 21.12 5.89 13.55
N TRP A 188 21.79 4.75 13.79
CA TRP A 188 21.36 3.44 13.25
C TRP A 188 19.93 3.06 13.62
N ARG A 189 19.37 3.63 14.70
CA ARG A 189 18.00 3.34 15.17
C ARG A 189 16.94 3.75 14.15
N VAL A 190 17.20 4.77 13.32
CA VAL A 190 16.28 5.20 12.27
C VAL A 190 16.11 4.14 11.18
N CYS A 191 17.04 3.19 11.05
CA CYS A 191 16.95 2.09 10.10
C CYS A 191 16.11 0.91 10.60
N ILE A 192 15.74 0.85 11.90
CA ILE A 192 15.02 -0.30 12.48
C ILE A 192 13.68 -0.52 11.78
N ILE A 193 12.85 0.49 11.66
CA ILE A 193 11.51 0.38 11.05
C ILE A 193 11.60 0.01 9.56
N PRO A 194 12.42 0.68 8.72
CA PRO A 194 12.64 0.26 7.33
C PRO A 194 13.14 -1.19 7.21
N LEU A 195 14.06 -1.63 8.04
CA LEU A 195 14.58 -3.02 8.02
C LEU A 195 13.49 -4.03 8.39
N LEU A 196 12.68 -3.75 9.41
CA LEU A 196 11.52 -4.59 9.77
C LEU A 196 10.52 -4.65 8.61
N TYR A 197 10.32 -3.54 7.90
CA TYR A 197 9.48 -3.51 6.70
C TYR A 197 10.06 -4.38 5.58
N VAL A 198 11.37 -4.34 5.33
CA VAL A 198 12.04 -5.22 4.35
C VAL A 198 11.80 -6.68 4.69
N VAL A 199 12.04 -7.08 5.95
CA VAL A 199 11.84 -8.47 6.40
C VAL A 199 10.39 -8.91 6.20
N SER A 200 9.43 -8.09 6.63
CA SER A 200 8.00 -8.40 6.46
C SER A 200 7.60 -8.46 4.97
N SER A 201 8.18 -7.64 4.12
CA SER A 201 7.93 -7.65 2.67
C SER A 201 8.45 -8.92 2.00
N VAL A 202 9.64 -9.40 2.39
CA VAL A 202 10.18 -10.68 1.90
C VAL A 202 9.28 -11.85 2.31
N ILE A 203 8.79 -11.85 3.55
CA ILE A 203 7.84 -12.86 4.04
C ILE A 203 6.54 -12.81 3.22
N SER A 204 6.00 -11.62 2.99
CA SER A 204 4.77 -11.41 2.21
C SER A 204 4.91 -11.91 0.77
N ILE A 205 6.04 -11.63 0.11
CA ILE A 205 6.33 -12.11 -1.25
C ILE A 205 6.38 -13.64 -1.27
N LYS A 206 7.14 -14.27 -0.34
CA LYS A 206 7.25 -15.73 -0.26
C LYS A 206 5.89 -16.39 -0.05
N LEU A 207 5.07 -15.87 0.86
CA LEU A 207 3.72 -16.39 1.08
C LEU A 207 2.86 -16.28 -0.18
N THR A 208 2.94 -15.14 -0.88
CA THR A 208 2.17 -14.92 -2.13
C THR A 208 2.61 -15.88 -3.23
N THR A 209 3.92 -16.06 -3.41
CA THR A 209 4.49 -16.93 -4.45
C THR A 209 4.23 -18.41 -4.15
N ASN A 210 4.36 -18.83 -2.90
CA ASN A 210 4.09 -20.23 -2.52
C ASN A 210 2.62 -20.60 -2.68
N MET A 211 1.70 -19.67 -2.44
CA MET A 211 0.26 -19.89 -2.68
C MET A 211 -0.06 -20.00 -4.17
N ALA A 212 0.66 -19.27 -5.03
CA ALA A 212 0.56 -19.40 -6.48
C ALA A 212 1.17 -20.72 -6.99
N ASN A 213 2.35 -21.10 -6.51
CA ASN A 213 3.11 -22.28 -6.98
C ASN A 213 2.52 -23.62 -6.49
N LYS A 214 1.85 -23.67 -5.32
CA LYS A 214 1.17 -24.91 -4.86
C LYS A 214 0.12 -25.42 -5.85
N LYS A 215 -0.40 -24.55 -6.73
CA LYS A 215 -1.31 -24.92 -7.82
C LYS A 215 -0.56 -25.41 -9.07
N GLU A 216 0.67 -24.94 -9.33
CA GLU A 216 1.47 -25.38 -10.50
C GLU A 216 2.14 -26.74 -10.27
N GLU A 217 2.53 -27.09 -9.04
CA GLU A 217 3.18 -28.38 -8.74
C GLU A 217 2.29 -29.61 -8.94
N ASN A 218 0.97 -29.46 -8.89
CA ASN A 218 0.04 -30.55 -9.16
C ASN A 218 -0.18 -30.84 -10.66
N LYS A 219 0.44 -30.07 -11.57
CA LYS A 219 0.36 -30.28 -13.01
C LYS A 219 1.71 -30.06 -13.69
N LYS A 220 2.69 -30.93 -13.45
CA LYS A 220 3.82 -31.09 -14.36
C LYS A 220 3.32 -31.80 -15.61
N VAL A 221 3.04 -31.02 -16.67
CA VAL A 221 2.94 -31.54 -18.05
C VAL A 221 3.89 -30.73 -18.91
N THR A 222 4.97 -31.39 -19.27
CA THR A 222 5.84 -31.23 -20.47
C THR A 222 5.91 -29.83 -21.11
N GLU A 223 6.94 -29.09 -20.74
CA GLU A 223 7.45 -27.98 -21.52
C GLU A 223 8.21 -28.53 -22.74
N GLY A 224 7.73 -28.18 -23.94
CA GLY A 224 8.51 -28.21 -25.17
C GLY A 224 9.16 -26.85 -25.35
N GLU A 225 10.48 -26.86 -25.44
CA GLU A 225 11.32 -25.70 -25.73
C GLU A 225 11.01 -25.07 -27.10
N ASN A 226 11.22 -23.75 -27.19
CA ASN A 226 11.30 -22.92 -28.40
C ASN A 226 9.98 -22.45 -29.04
N SER A 227 9.45 -21.37 -28.51
CA SER A 227 8.60 -20.44 -29.28
C SER A 227 8.76 -19.01 -28.74
N GLU A 228 8.77 -18.03 -29.66
CA GLU A 228 8.79 -16.60 -29.33
C GLU A 228 7.68 -16.27 -28.29
N PRO A 229 7.95 -15.37 -27.32
CA PRO A 229 7.00 -15.07 -26.27
C PRO A 229 5.72 -14.50 -26.87
N ASP A 230 4.61 -15.22 -26.65
CA ASP A 230 3.27 -14.82 -27.07
C ASP A 230 2.85 -13.57 -26.26
N GLU A 231 1.99 -12.69 -26.80
CA GLU A 231 1.51 -11.48 -26.10
C GLU A 231 0.97 -11.81 -24.70
N LEU A 232 0.39 -12.98 -24.51
CA LEU A 232 -0.12 -13.48 -23.24
C LEU A 232 1.01 -13.83 -22.25
N GLU A 233 2.11 -14.42 -22.74
CA GLU A 233 3.31 -14.69 -21.93
C GLU A 233 3.99 -13.39 -21.51
N SER A 234 4.03 -12.39 -22.39
CA SER A 234 4.56 -11.06 -22.08
C SER A 234 3.70 -10.35 -21.02
N MET A 235 2.38 -10.46 -21.07
CA MET A 235 1.46 -9.94 -20.03
C MET A 235 1.62 -10.68 -18.69
N GLN A 236 1.85 -11.99 -18.71
CA GLN A 236 2.09 -12.78 -17.50
C GLN A 236 3.45 -12.46 -16.89
N ALA A 237 4.51 -12.32 -17.70
CA ALA A 237 5.82 -11.87 -17.27
C ALA A 237 5.77 -10.46 -16.69
N MET A 238 4.99 -9.56 -17.30
CA MET A 238 4.75 -8.21 -16.82
C MET A 238 4.01 -8.21 -15.47
N ASN A 239 3.01 -9.06 -15.31
CA ASN A 239 2.26 -9.23 -14.04
C ASN A 239 3.14 -9.82 -12.93
N LYS A 240 3.99 -10.78 -13.26
CA LYS A 240 4.97 -11.38 -12.35
C LYS A 240 6.05 -10.37 -11.94
N ASN A 241 6.60 -9.63 -12.91
CA ASN A 241 7.57 -8.57 -12.65
C ASN A 241 6.98 -7.44 -11.79
N MET A 242 5.74 -7.04 -12.04
CA MET A 242 5.03 -6.01 -11.26
C MET A 242 4.82 -6.44 -9.81
N THR A 243 4.58 -7.75 -9.57
CA THR A 243 4.46 -8.32 -8.22
C THR A 243 5.76 -8.19 -7.39
N TYR A 244 6.93 -8.23 -8.03
CA TYR A 244 8.21 -8.03 -7.35
C TYR A 244 8.67 -6.58 -7.33
N MET A 245 8.41 -5.81 -8.40
CA MET A 245 8.84 -4.40 -8.49
C MET A 245 8.17 -3.53 -7.43
N MET A 246 6.87 -3.74 -7.15
CA MET A 246 6.13 -2.90 -6.21
C MET A 246 6.69 -2.95 -4.77
N PRO A 247 6.98 -4.13 -4.18
CA PRO A 247 7.64 -4.21 -2.88
C PRO A 247 9.07 -3.63 -2.87
N ILE A 248 9.86 -3.85 -3.94
CA ILE A 248 11.21 -3.31 -4.02
C ILE A 248 11.18 -1.77 -4.01
N MET A 249 10.31 -1.16 -4.83
CA MET A 249 10.16 0.29 -4.88
C MET A 249 9.68 0.86 -3.53
N SER A 250 8.75 0.18 -2.84
CA SER A 250 8.28 0.62 -1.53
C SER A 250 9.35 0.55 -0.43
N VAL A 251 10.30 -0.40 -0.53
CA VAL A 251 11.47 -0.46 0.36
C VAL A 251 12.35 0.79 0.16
N PHE A 252 12.65 1.19 -1.08
CA PHE A 252 13.39 2.42 -1.34
C PHE A 252 12.69 3.64 -0.76
N ILE A 253 11.37 3.74 -0.94
CA ILE A 253 10.60 4.85 -0.40
C ILE A 253 10.64 4.86 1.14
N ALA A 254 10.65 3.69 1.80
CA ALA A 254 10.74 3.61 3.26
C ALA A 254 12.03 4.21 3.85
N PHE A 255 13.12 4.27 3.07
CA PHE A 255 14.37 4.91 3.49
C PHE A 255 14.41 6.43 3.24
N ILE A 256 13.63 6.93 2.27
CA ILE A 256 13.58 8.36 1.93
C ILE A 256 12.35 9.07 2.51
N ALA A 257 11.44 8.34 3.13
CA ALA A 257 10.24 8.84 3.77
C ALA A 257 10.44 9.00 5.28
N PRO A 258 9.63 9.83 5.97
CA PRO A 258 9.61 9.90 7.42
C PRO A 258 9.28 8.54 8.06
N LEU A 259 9.89 8.25 9.22
CA LEU A 259 9.69 6.98 9.93
C LEU A 259 8.23 6.67 10.24
N GLY A 260 7.38 7.69 10.45
CA GLY A 260 5.94 7.51 10.63
C GLY A 260 5.26 6.82 9.43
N LEU A 261 5.68 7.15 8.21
CA LEU A 261 5.17 6.50 6.99
C LEU A 261 5.73 5.07 6.84
N ALA A 262 7.00 4.87 7.15
CA ALA A 262 7.61 3.54 7.16
C ALA A 262 6.94 2.62 8.21
N LEU A 263 6.57 3.16 9.39
CA LEU A 263 5.82 2.46 10.43
C LEU A 263 4.44 2.02 9.93
N TYR A 264 3.70 2.93 9.29
CA TYR A 264 2.41 2.58 8.69
C TYR A 264 2.55 1.42 7.69
N TRP A 265 3.52 1.48 6.78
CA TRP A 265 3.74 0.42 5.80
C TRP A 265 4.14 -0.90 6.43
N PHE A 266 5.01 -0.88 7.45
CA PHE A 266 5.39 -2.08 8.19
C PHE A 266 4.17 -2.73 8.86
N ILE A 267 3.40 -1.97 9.62
CA ILE A 267 2.20 -2.48 10.32
C ILE A 267 1.15 -2.97 9.31
N SER A 268 0.89 -2.21 8.25
CA SER A 268 -0.06 -2.62 7.20
C SER A 268 0.36 -3.92 6.51
N ASN A 269 1.66 -4.13 6.30
CA ASN A 269 2.18 -5.34 5.69
C ASN A 269 2.05 -6.56 6.64
N VAL A 270 2.37 -6.38 7.93
CA VAL A 270 2.17 -7.43 8.94
C VAL A 270 0.69 -7.82 9.05
N LEU A 271 -0.21 -6.85 9.11
CA LEU A 271 -1.65 -7.09 9.15
C LEU A 271 -2.14 -7.80 7.88
N MET A 272 -1.63 -7.42 6.70
CA MET A 272 -1.94 -8.09 5.43
C MET A 272 -1.49 -9.56 5.43
N ILE A 273 -0.32 -9.87 5.99
CA ILE A 273 0.17 -11.24 6.11
C ILE A 273 -0.76 -12.06 7.00
N ILE A 274 -1.13 -11.53 8.16
CA ILE A 274 -2.06 -12.18 9.10
C ILE A 274 -3.42 -12.43 8.45
N GLU A 275 -3.98 -11.40 7.84
CA GLU A 275 -5.26 -11.46 7.12
C GLU A 275 -5.24 -12.54 6.04
N LYS A 276 -4.18 -12.58 5.23
CA LYS A 276 -4.02 -13.55 4.15
C LYS A 276 -3.99 -15.00 4.67
N ILE A 277 -3.26 -15.25 5.74
CA ILE A 277 -3.20 -16.58 6.38
C ILE A 277 -4.57 -17.00 6.90
N ILE A 278 -5.31 -16.07 7.54
CA ILE A 278 -6.64 -16.35 8.10
C ILE A 278 -7.63 -16.65 6.97
N ILE A 279 -7.68 -15.80 5.94
CA ILE A 279 -8.65 -15.94 4.84
C ILE A 279 -8.36 -17.23 4.05
N ASP A 280 -7.09 -17.55 3.80
CA ASP A 280 -6.72 -18.78 3.09
C ASP A 280 -7.21 -20.04 3.85
N LYS A 281 -7.02 -20.09 5.18
CA LYS A 281 -7.56 -21.17 6.01
C LYS A 281 -9.08 -21.27 5.94
N ILE A 282 -9.79 -20.12 5.95
CA ILE A 282 -11.25 -20.09 5.89
C ILE A 282 -11.76 -20.58 4.54
N ILE A 283 -11.12 -20.17 3.45
CA ILE A 283 -11.52 -20.56 2.09
C ILE A 283 -11.28 -22.06 1.89
N ASN A 284 -10.10 -22.55 2.22
CA ASN A 284 -9.74 -23.97 2.03
C ASN A 284 -10.65 -24.90 2.87
N HIS A 285 -10.95 -24.53 4.12
CA HIS A 285 -11.86 -25.32 4.95
C HIS A 285 -13.32 -25.36 4.44
N LYS A 286 -13.75 -24.34 3.69
CA LYS A 286 -15.09 -24.35 3.05
C LYS A 286 -15.12 -25.22 1.81
N GLU A 287 -14.04 -25.29 1.04
CA GLU A 287 -13.91 -26.14 -0.14
C GLU A 287 -13.91 -27.63 0.28
N GLU A 288 -13.11 -27.99 1.29
CA GLU A 288 -13.09 -29.36 1.84
C GLU A 288 -14.47 -29.84 2.33
N LYS A 289 -15.33 -28.95 2.84
CA LYS A 289 -16.69 -29.27 3.28
C LYS A 289 -17.72 -29.35 2.15
N GLN A 290 -17.43 -28.81 0.97
CA GLN A 290 -18.31 -28.90 -0.20
C GLN A 290 -18.01 -30.14 -1.05
N ASP A 291 -16.78 -30.67 -0.95
CA ASP A 291 -16.33 -31.87 -1.69
C ASP A 291 -16.53 -33.17 -0.86
N ALA A 292 -16.94 -33.07 0.40
CA ALA A 292 -17.28 -34.17 1.29
C ALA A 292 -18.80 -34.37 1.41
#